data_6f97af03d6de6b05c1e8387eed69c745
#
_entry.id   6f97af03d6de6b05c1e8387eed69c745
#
_cell.length_a   1.000
_cell.length_b   1.000
_cell.length_c   1.000
_cell.angle_alpha   90.00
_cell.angle_beta   90.00
_cell.angle_gamma   90.00
#
_symmetry.space_group_name_H-M   'P 1'
#
loop_
_entity.id
_entity.type
_entity.pdbx_description
1 polymer ?
#
loop_
_entity_poly.entity_id
_entity_poly.type
_entity_poly.pdbx_seq_one_letter_code
_entity_poly.pdbx_strand_id
1 'polypeptide(L)'
;TEEVQGLAKSVAFFRTIGRRWAKQQRFPRIMWIRRAMLYHVTRQRLQYLYLGRTACDNALILWLERLCTSHYVPVRRIAQTTLESVCTMYRGTRWLCLPSLLEHLSPTASDEQVKGALYVLAAKSFQRTIVRNPRFTKPVLQALFCLQSRSRPSIQKLVRAILSDLT
;
A
#
# COMPACT_ATOMS: atom_id res chain seq x y z
N THR A 1 14.22 -25.94 -6.42
CA THR A 1 13.83 -26.82 -7.54
C THR A 1 12.32 -27.06 -7.58
N GLU A 2 11.64 -27.29 -6.44
CA GLU A 2 10.16 -27.47 -6.40
C GLU A 2 9.40 -26.19 -6.71
N GLU A 3 9.87 -25.05 -6.26
CA GLU A 3 9.27 -23.75 -6.54
C GLU A 3 9.30 -23.38 -8.03
N VAL A 4 10.39 -23.68 -8.72
CA VAL A 4 10.51 -23.46 -10.17
C VAL A 4 9.56 -24.39 -10.94
N GLN A 5 9.38 -25.62 -10.48
CA GLN A 5 8.39 -26.55 -11.06
C GLN A 5 6.95 -26.08 -10.80
N GLY A 6 6.66 -25.52 -9.62
CA GLY A 6 5.37 -24.91 -9.30
C GLY A 6 5.06 -23.74 -10.22
N LEU A 7 6.05 -22.90 -10.49
CA LEU A 7 5.93 -21.77 -11.40
C LEU A 7 5.68 -22.19 -12.85
N ALA A 8 6.42 -23.18 -13.32
CA ALA A 8 6.26 -23.74 -14.68
C ALA A 8 4.85 -24.34 -14.85
N LYS A 9 4.32 -25.04 -13.84
CA LYS A 9 2.95 -25.57 -13.83
C LYS A 9 1.90 -24.46 -13.88
N SER A 10 2.10 -23.38 -13.10
CA SER A 10 1.21 -22.22 -13.11
C SER A 10 1.20 -21.51 -14.47
N VAL A 11 2.36 -21.30 -15.09
CA VAL A 11 2.48 -20.69 -16.43
C VAL A 11 1.81 -21.57 -17.48
N ALA A 12 2.00 -22.89 -17.42
CA ALA A 12 1.35 -23.84 -18.32
C ALA A 12 -0.18 -23.85 -18.15
N PHE A 13 -0.67 -23.79 -16.92
CA PHE A 13 -2.09 -23.69 -16.60
C PHE A 13 -2.69 -22.40 -17.19
N PHE A 14 -2.06 -21.25 -17.00
CA PHE A 14 -2.54 -19.99 -17.56
C PHE A 14 -2.49 -19.95 -19.09
N ARG A 15 -1.47 -20.56 -19.73
CA ARG A 15 -1.41 -20.74 -21.20
C ARG A 15 -2.56 -21.61 -21.69
N THR A 16 -2.89 -22.68 -20.99
CA THR A 16 -3.99 -23.60 -21.37
C THR A 16 -5.34 -22.91 -21.25
N ILE A 17 -5.57 -22.17 -20.18
CA ILE A 17 -6.77 -21.35 -20.02
C ILE A 17 -6.85 -20.29 -21.12
N GLY A 18 -5.77 -19.57 -21.39
CA GLY A 18 -5.72 -18.57 -22.44
C GLY A 18 -6.06 -19.14 -23.83
N ARG A 19 -5.55 -20.34 -24.16
CA ARG A 19 -5.86 -21.02 -25.43
C ARG A 19 -7.33 -21.49 -25.52
N ARG A 20 -7.89 -22.04 -24.43
CA ARG A 20 -9.31 -22.46 -24.40
C ARG A 20 -10.24 -21.25 -24.56
N TRP A 21 -9.87 -20.11 -24.08
CA TRP A 21 -10.68 -18.90 -24.12
C TRP A 21 -10.55 -18.14 -25.44
N ALA A 22 -9.38 -18.20 -26.08
CA ALA A 22 -9.23 -17.69 -27.44
C ALA A 22 -10.13 -18.40 -28.45
N LYS A 23 -10.45 -19.68 -28.22
CA LYS A 23 -11.39 -20.44 -29.04
C LYS A 23 -12.87 -20.09 -28.77
N GLN A 24 -13.19 -19.54 -27.60
CA GLN A 24 -14.55 -19.07 -27.28
C GLN A 24 -14.65 -17.57 -27.53
N GLN A 25 -14.87 -17.15 -28.75
CA GLN A 25 -14.97 -15.75 -29.22
C GLN A 25 -16.06 -14.87 -28.55
N ARG A 26 -16.62 -15.28 -27.41
CA ARG A 26 -17.78 -14.65 -26.76
C ARG A 26 -17.47 -13.73 -25.58
N PHE A 27 -16.19 -13.41 -25.32
CA PHE A 27 -15.89 -12.56 -24.17
C PHE A 27 -15.79 -11.07 -24.51
N PRO A 28 -16.48 -10.19 -23.78
CA PRO A 28 -16.36 -8.76 -23.95
C PRO A 28 -14.90 -8.29 -23.82
N ARG A 29 -14.46 -7.32 -24.64
CA ARG A 29 -13.11 -6.73 -24.63
C ARG A 29 -12.62 -6.38 -23.21
N ILE A 30 -13.53 -5.94 -22.33
CA ILE A 30 -13.22 -5.57 -20.95
C ILE A 30 -12.72 -6.75 -20.11
N MET A 31 -13.19 -7.95 -20.39
CA MET A 31 -12.74 -9.18 -19.70
C MET A 31 -11.30 -9.55 -20.08
N TRP A 32 -10.92 -9.32 -21.35
CA TRP A 32 -9.55 -9.51 -21.81
C TRP A 32 -8.59 -8.52 -21.15
N ILE A 33 -8.99 -7.24 -21.07
CA ILE A 33 -8.20 -6.20 -20.42
C ILE A 33 -8.00 -6.53 -18.93
N ARG A 34 -9.07 -6.89 -18.21
CA ARG A 34 -8.98 -7.27 -16.79
C ARG A 34 -8.08 -8.47 -16.57
N ARG A 35 -8.09 -9.45 -17.46
CA ARG A 35 -7.22 -10.62 -17.36
C ARG A 35 -5.78 -10.33 -17.67
N ALA A 36 -5.52 -9.52 -18.69
CA ALA A 36 -4.17 -9.05 -18.99
C ALA A 36 -3.59 -8.29 -17.79
N MET A 37 -4.37 -7.43 -17.16
CA MET A 37 -3.99 -6.73 -15.93
C MET A 37 -3.71 -7.70 -14.78
N LEU A 38 -4.61 -8.67 -14.54
CA LEU A 38 -4.42 -9.67 -13.49
C LEU A 38 -3.17 -10.52 -13.71
N TYR A 39 -2.93 -10.96 -14.95
CA TYR A 39 -1.73 -11.68 -15.33
C TYR A 39 -0.47 -10.84 -15.10
N HIS A 40 -0.49 -9.58 -15.50
CA HIS A 40 0.63 -8.67 -15.31
C HIS A 40 0.95 -8.43 -13.83
N VAL A 41 -0.06 -8.15 -13.01
CA VAL A 41 0.09 -7.98 -11.56
C VAL A 41 0.61 -9.26 -10.90
N THR A 42 0.10 -10.43 -11.31
CA THR A 42 0.57 -11.71 -10.76
C THR A 42 2.03 -11.97 -11.15
N ARG A 43 2.42 -11.68 -12.39
CA ARG A 43 3.80 -11.79 -12.86
C ARG A 43 4.73 -10.84 -12.10
N GLN A 44 4.32 -9.61 -11.87
CA GLN A 44 5.10 -8.65 -11.09
C GLN A 44 5.29 -9.14 -9.64
N ARG A 45 4.23 -9.66 -9.00
CA ARG A 45 4.33 -10.25 -7.65
C ARG A 45 5.30 -11.42 -7.58
N LEU A 46 5.27 -12.29 -8.58
CA LEU A 46 6.17 -13.43 -8.66
C LEU A 46 7.63 -12.98 -8.86
N GLN A 47 7.87 -12.05 -9.78
CA GLN A 47 9.21 -11.48 -9.97
C GLN A 47 9.76 -10.86 -8.70
N TYR A 48 8.92 -10.13 -7.96
CA TYR A 48 9.31 -9.52 -6.70
C TYR A 48 9.69 -10.54 -5.60
N LEU A 49 8.97 -11.67 -5.51
CA LEU A 49 9.30 -12.73 -4.54
C LEU A 49 10.71 -13.30 -4.78
N TYR A 50 11.20 -13.25 -6.02
CA TYR A 50 12.53 -13.78 -6.38
C TYR A 50 13.64 -12.74 -6.41
N LEU A 51 13.35 -11.50 -6.81
CA LEU A 51 14.38 -10.49 -7.03
C LEU A 51 14.64 -9.58 -5.81
N GLY A 52 13.72 -9.54 -4.86
CA GLY A 52 13.80 -8.63 -3.72
C GLY A 52 13.64 -7.15 -4.13
N ARG A 53 13.68 -6.26 -3.14
CA ARG A 53 13.69 -4.81 -3.38
C ARG A 53 15.13 -4.31 -3.50
N THR A 54 15.37 -3.47 -4.50
CA THR A 54 16.64 -2.76 -4.66
C THR A 54 16.66 -1.47 -3.84
N ALA A 55 17.83 -0.87 -3.70
CA ALA A 55 17.97 0.46 -3.09
C ALA A 55 17.18 1.52 -3.86
N CYS A 56 17.12 1.41 -5.20
CA CYS A 56 16.34 2.29 -6.05
C CYS A 56 14.83 2.17 -5.76
N ASP A 57 14.32 0.94 -5.63
CA ASP A 57 12.91 0.71 -5.27
C ASP A 57 12.58 1.35 -3.92
N ASN A 58 13.45 1.22 -2.93
CA ASN A 58 13.27 1.82 -1.62
C ASN A 58 13.22 3.35 -1.72
N ALA A 59 14.11 3.96 -2.49
CA ALA A 59 14.12 5.42 -2.70
C ALA A 59 12.84 5.90 -3.39
N LEU A 60 12.37 5.19 -4.42
CA LEU A 60 11.11 5.52 -5.11
C LEU A 60 9.89 5.37 -4.19
N ILE A 61 9.85 4.36 -3.34
CA ILE A 61 8.78 4.15 -2.36
C ILE A 61 8.75 5.31 -1.35
N LEU A 62 9.89 5.73 -0.82
CA LEU A 62 9.95 6.85 0.11
C LEU A 62 9.57 8.18 -0.59
N TRP A 63 9.94 8.35 -1.85
CA TRP A 63 9.51 9.50 -2.62
C TRP A 63 7.99 9.50 -2.85
N LEU A 64 7.40 8.35 -3.17
CA LEU A 64 5.96 8.17 -3.29
C LEU A 64 5.23 8.46 -1.96
N GLU A 65 5.81 8.03 -0.84
CA GLU A 65 5.29 8.32 0.50
C GLU A 65 5.24 9.83 0.77
N ARG A 66 6.28 10.58 0.43
CA ARG A 66 6.28 12.06 0.52
C ARG A 66 5.15 12.69 -0.30
N LEU A 67 4.84 12.15 -1.47
CA LEU A 67 3.70 12.62 -2.27
C LEU A 67 2.36 12.33 -1.60
N CYS A 68 2.26 11.32 -0.74
CA CYS A 68 1.07 11.04 0.06
C CYS A 68 0.75 12.13 1.09
N THR A 69 1.72 12.96 1.45
CA THR A 69 1.57 14.09 2.36
C THR A 69 1.58 15.45 1.63
N SER A 70 1.54 15.44 0.30
CA SER A 70 1.55 16.63 -0.55
C SER A 70 0.40 17.59 -0.21
N HIS A 71 0.66 18.88 -0.35
CA HIS A 71 -0.35 19.94 -0.23
C HIS A 71 -1.48 19.81 -1.28
N TYR A 72 -1.15 19.35 -2.48
CA TYR A 72 -2.11 19.18 -3.57
C TYR A 72 -2.96 17.94 -3.40
N VAL A 73 -4.26 18.12 -3.16
CA VAL A 73 -5.21 17.03 -2.89
C VAL A 73 -5.25 15.96 -4.02
N PRO A 74 -5.29 16.32 -5.32
CA PRO A 74 -5.28 15.31 -6.38
C PRO A 74 -4.02 14.45 -6.38
N VAL A 75 -2.84 15.08 -6.23
CA VAL A 75 -1.54 14.38 -6.14
C VAL A 75 -1.54 13.43 -4.95
N ARG A 76 -1.94 13.92 -3.79
CA ARG A 76 -2.03 13.14 -2.55
C ARG A 76 -2.92 11.90 -2.70
N ARG A 77 -4.10 12.03 -3.29
CA ARG A 77 -5.03 10.90 -3.51
C ARG A 77 -4.43 9.82 -4.42
N ILE A 78 -3.86 10.23 -5.54
CA ILE A 78 -3.23 9.30 -6.48
C ILE A 78 -2.05 8.59 -5.80
N ALA A 79 -1.20 9.35 -5.10
CA ALA A 79 -0.06 8.80 -4.39
C ALA A 79 -0.47 7.77 -3.32
N GLN A 80 -1.50 8.07 -2.52
CA GLN A 80 -2.03 7.15 -1.49
C GLN A 80 -2.55 5.85 -2.08
N THR A 81 -3.34 5.91 -3.16
CA THR A 81 -3.83 4.71 -3.87
C THR A 81 -2.69 3.91 -4.47
N THR A 82 -1.70 4.59 -5.05
CA THR A 82 -0.52 3.95 -5.62
C THR A 82 0.34 3.30 -4.53
N LEU A 83 0.57 3.99 -3.40
CA LEU A 83 1.31 3.45 -2.27
C LEU A 83 0.64 2.20 -1.69
N GLU A 84 -0.69 2.18 -1.58
CA GLU A 84 -1.42 1.00 -1.13
C GLU A 84 -1.22 -0.19 -2.08
N SER A 85 -1.27 0.05 -3.38
CA SER A 85 -0.98 -0.95 -4.42
C SER A 85 0.46 -1.47 -4.30
N VAL A 86 1.43 -0.58 -4.13
CA VAL A 86 2.85 -0.93 -3.91
C VAL A 86 3.02 -1.75 -2.62
N CYS A 87 2.33 -1.38 -1.55
CA CYS A 87 2.33 -2.13 -0.28
C CYS A 87 1.74 -3.54 -0.39
N THR A 88 0.87 -3.79 -1.35
CA THR A 88 0.36 -5.15 -1.61
C THR A 88 1.31 -5.98 -2.44
N MET A 89 2.07 -5.35 -3.33
CA MET A 89 3.05 -6.02 -4.20
C MET A 89 4.37 -6.30 -3.48
N TYR A 90 4.87 -5.33 -2.70
CA TYR A 90 6.21 -5.38 -2.12
C TYR A 90 6.18 -5.61 -0.60
N ARG A 91 6.66 -6.79 -0.16
CA ARG A 91 6.77 -7.11 1.26
C ARG A 91 7.67 -6.10 1.99
N GLY A 92 7.27 -5.72 3.19
CA GLY A 92 8.09 -4.83 4.02
C GLY A 92 8.04 -3.33 3.64
N THR A 93 7.31 -2.94 2.59
CA THR A 93 7.15 -1.53 2.21
C THR A 93 6.56 -0.70 3.34
N ARG A 94 5.58 -1.23 4.07
CA ARG A 94 4.94 -0.54 5.20
C ARG A 94 5.94 -0.24 6.32
N TRP A 95 6.86 -1.16 6.58
CA TRP A 95 7.93 -0.97 7.56
C TRP A 95 8.90 0.14 7.16
N LEU A 96 9.15 0.28 5.86
CA LEU A 96 10.00 1.33 5.31
C LEU A 96 9.34 2.71 5.44
N CYS A 97 8.02 2.80 5.22
CA CYS A 97 7.30 4.08 5.24
C CYS A 97 6.92 4.55 6.66
N LEU A 98 6.73 3.63 7.62
CA LEU A 98 6.22 3.99 8.96
C LEU A 98 7.06 5.04 9.70
N PRO A 99 8.40 5.01 9.71
CA PRO A 99 9.19 6.04 10.38
C PRO A 99 8.94 7.44 9.82
N SER A 100 8.96 7.62 8.51
CA SER A 100 8.70 8.88 7.83
C SER A 100 7.26 9.37 8.06
N LEU A 101 6.27 8.47 8.03
CA LEU A 101 4.88 8.81 8.35
C LEU A 101 4.72 9.31 9.79
N LEU A 102 5.47 8.76 10.75
CA LEU A 102 5.48 9.24 12.13
C LEU A 102 6.06 10.64 12.26
N GLU A 103 7.09 10.97 11.49
CA GLU A 103 7.65 12.34 11.44
C GLU A 103 6.60 13.36 10.99
N HIS A 104 5.74 12.99 10.02
CA HIS A 104 4.63 13.84 9.58
C HIS A 104 3.48 13.97 10.60
N LEU A 105 3.47 13.19 11.67
CA LEU A 105 2.52 13.33 12.78
C LEU A 105 3.07 14.20 13.92
N SER A 106 4.24 14.79 13.75
CA SER A 106 4.85 15.68 14.77
C SER A 106 4.00 16.93 15.01
N PRO A 107 4.12 17.57 16.20
CA PRO A 107 3.43 18.83 16.51
C PRO A 107 3.76 19.96 15.53
N THR A 108 4.96 19.94 14.94
CA THR A 108 5.47 20.95 14.01
C THR A 108 4.98 20.75 12.58
N ALA A 109 4.43 19.58 12.25
CA ALA A 109 3.95 19.29 10.91
C ALA A 109 2.68 20.10 10.57
N SER A 110 2.55 20.49 9.30
CA SER A 110 1.36 21.20 8.82
C SER A 110 0.12 20.30 8.86
N ASP A 111 -1.06 20.90 9.02
CA ASP A 111 -2.32 20.14 9.07
C ASP A 111 -2.57 19.29 7.82
N GLU A 112 -2.09 19.73 6.65
CA GLU A 112 -2.24 18.97 5.41
C GLU A 112 -1.30 17.74 5.37
N GLN A 113 -0.08 17.88 5.92
CA GLN A 113 0.84 16.74 6.08
C GLN A 113 0.28 15.72 7.07
N VAL A 114 -0.15 16.19 8.25
CA VAL A 114 -0.81 15.34 9.26
C VAL A 114 -1.99 14.59 8.65
N LYS A 115 -2.88 15.31 7.96
CA LYS A 115 -4.03 14.69 7.31
C LYS A 115 -3.64 13.68 6.25
N GLY A 116 -2.61 13.98 5.45
CA GLY A 116 -2.06 13.05 4.47
C GLY A 116 -1.55 11.75 5.09
N ALA A 117 -0.74 11.87 6.15
CA ALA A 117 -0.21 10.72 6.89
C ALA A 117 -1.32 9.90 7.57
N LEU A 118 -2.31 10.56 8.17
CA LEU A 118 -3.46 9.87 8.78
C LEU A 118 -4.26 9.06 7.75
N TYR A 119 -4.47 9.56 6.55
CA TYR A 119 -5.14 8.78 5.50
C TYR A 119 -4.36 7.52 5.11
N VAL A 120 -3.03 7.57 5.06
CA VAL A 120 -2.20 6.37 4.82
C VAL A 120 -2.33 5.39 5.99
N LEU A 121 -2.25 5.88 7.23
CA LEU A 121 -2.36 5.03 8.43
C LEU A 121 -3.77 4.44 8.62
N ALA A 122 -4.82 5.10 8.12
CA ALA A 122 -6.19 4.60 8.12
C ALA A 122 -6.40 3.40 7.19
N ALA A 123 -5.50 3.15 6.24
CA ALA A 123 -5.60 1.98 5.38
C ALA A 123 -5.45 0.69 6.20
N LYS A 124 -6.39 -0.24 6.04
CA LYS A 124 -6.43 -1.52 6.80
C LYS A 124 -5.13 -2.32 6.73
N SER A 125 -4.39 -2.16 5.64
CA SER A 125 -3.10 -2.81 5.43
C SER A 125 -2.01 -2.27 6.37
N PHE A 126 -2.02 -0.96 6.65
CA PHE A 126 -1.12 -0.31 7.63
C PHE A 126 -1.54 -0.62 9.05
N GLN A 127 -2.83 -0.52 9.38
CA GLN A 127 -3.36 -0.84 10.71
C GLN A 127 -2.97 -2.24 11.16
N ARG A 128 -3.18 -3.27 10.30
CA ARG A 128 -2.74 -4.65 10.58
C ARG A 128 -1.25 -4.77 10.81
N THR A 129 -0.44 -3.96 10.15
CA THR A 129 1.01 -3.96 10.31
C THR A 129 1.41 -3.33 11.63
N ILE A 130 0.76 -2.26 12.04
CA ILE A 130 0.99 -1.56 13.31
C ILE A 130 0.65 -2.47 14.48
N VAL A 131 -0.57 -3.06 14.49
CA VAL A 131 -1.03 -3.94 15.58
C VAL A 131 -0.13 -5.16 15.76
N ARG A 132 0.41 -5.71 14.68
CA ARG A 132 1.28 -6.91 14.73
C ARG A 132 2.69 -6.64 15.22
N ASN A 133 3.11 -5.39 15.37
CA ASN A 133 4.48 -5.08 15.80
C ASN A 133 4.50 -4.03 16.91
N PRO A 134 4.74 -4.44 18.16
CA PRO A 134 4.80 -3.55 19.33
C PRO A 134 5.77 -2.37 19.17
N ARG A 135 6.83 -2.53 18.36
CA ARG A 135 7.82 -1.48 18.09
C ARG A 135 7.17 -0.24 17.44
N PHE A 136 6.12 -0.43 16.65
CA PHE A 136 5.43 0.68 15.96
C PHE A 136 4.10 1.03 16.63
N THR A 137 3.45 0.10 17.31
CA THR A 137 2.18 0.34 17.99
C THR A 137 2.30 1.50 19.00
N LYS A 138 3.30 1.45 19.87
CA LYS A 138 3.50 2.47 20.91
C LYS A 138 3.75 3.87 20.33
N PRO A 139 4.70 4.10 19.41
CA PRO A 139 4.92 5.41 18.80
C PRO A 139 3.72 5.94 18.04
N VAL A 140 3.00 5.07 17.30
CA VAL A 140 1.80 5.47 16.56
C VAL A 140 0.70 5.91 17.53
N LEU A 141 0.42 5.14 18.59
CA LEU A 141 -0.60 5.52 19.58
C LEU A 141 -0.22 6.83 20.27
N GLN A 142 1.03 7.01 20.67
CA GLN A 142 1.50 8.27 21.27
C GLN A 142 1.27 9.47 20.33
N ALA A 143 1.63 9.34 19.05
CA ALA A 143 1.40 10.38 18.06
C ALA A 143 -0.09 10.67 17.88
N LEU A 144 -0.95 9.65 17.80
CA LEU A 144 -2.40 9.80 17.66
C LEU A 144 -3.01 10.50 18.88
N PHE A 145 -2.59 10.16 20.11
CA PHE A 145 -3.05 10.83 21.31
C PHE A 145 -2.65 12.31 21.34
N CYS A 146 -1.42 12.64 20.97
CA CYS A 146 -0.99 14.03 20.85
C CYS A 146 -1.80 14.82 19.81
N LEU A 147 -2.25 14.17 18.74
CA LEU A 147 -3.06 14.82 17.71
C LEU A 147 -4.53 15.03 18.09
N GLN A 148 -5.03 14.39 19.15
CA GLN A 148 -6.40 14.63 19.64
C GLN A 148 -6.62 16.06 20.10
N SER A 149 -5.57 16.75 20.56
CA SER A 149 -5.62 18.16 21.02
C SER A 149 -5.61 19.16 19.87
N ARG A 150 -5.40 18.74 18.62
CA ARG A 150 -5.43 19.67 17.48
C ARG A 150 -6.84 20.23 17.24
N SER A 151 -6.90 21.53 16.93
CA SER A 151 -8.16 22.27 16.77
C SER A 151 -8.98 21.85 15.53
N ARG A 152 -8.38 21.22 14.53
CA ARG A 152 -9.03 20.92 13.25
C ARG A 152 -9.95 19.69 13.32
N PRO A 153 -11.30 19.85 13.18
CA PRO A 153 -12.26 18.75 13.40
C PRO A 153 -12.04 17.56 12.46
N SER A 154 -11.55 17.80 11.23
CA SER A 154 -11.28 16.74 10.25
C SER A 154 -10.12 15.83 10.68
N ILE A 155 -9.12 16.36 11.38
CA ILE A 155 -8.01 15.58 11.93
C ILE A 155 -8.50 14.76 13.11
N GLN A 156 -9.25 15.37 14.02
CA GLN A 156 -9.83 14.67 15.19
C GLN A 156 -10.73 13.51 14.77
N LYS A 157 -11.55 13.69 13.71
CA LYS A 157 -12.40 12.62 13.17
C LYS A 157 -11.58 11.44 12.66
N LEU A 158 -10.51 11.70 11.91
CA LEU A 158 -9.60 10.67 11.40
C LEU A 158 -8.88 9.94 12.54
N VAL A 159 -8.36 10.68 13.52
CA VAL A 159 -7.68 10.09 14.68
C VAL A 159 -8.62 9.17 15.46
N ARG A 160 -9.86 9.59 15.72
CA ARG A 160 -10.86 8.75 16.41
C ARG A 160 -11.16 7.48 15.62
N ALA A 161 -11.35 7.59 14.30
CA ALA A 161 -11.58 6.44 13.44
C ALA A 161 -10.43 5.44 13.49
N ILE A 162 -9.17 5.92 13.39
CA ILE A 162 -7.99 5.04 13.45
C ILE A 162 -7.88 4.39 14.83
N LEU A 163 -8.08 5.13 15.92
CA LEU A 163 -8.04 4.57 17.28
C LEU A 163 -9.11 3.50 17.48
N SER A 164 -10.34 3.73 16.98
CA SER A 164 -11.41 2.74 17.04
C SER A 164 -11.13 1.47 16.24
N ASP A 165 -10.37 1.58 15.15
CA ASP A 165 -9.98 0.43 14.31
C ASP A 165 -8.77 -0.35 14.87
N LEU A 166 -7.99 0.26 15.79
CA LEU A 166 -6.82 -0.35 16.43
C LEU A 166 -7.14 -1.04 17.76
N THR A 167 -8.31 -0.73 18.34
CA THR A 167 -8.84 -1.36 19.57
C THR A 167 -9.75 -2.52 19.25
#